data_e84140c0a06b3f0f8b3e450b57e93d93
#
_entry.id   e84140c0a06b3f0f8b3e450b57e93d93
#
_cell.length_a   1.000
_cell.length_b   1.000
_cell.length_c   1.000
_cell.angle_alpha   90.00
_cell.angle_beta   90.00
_cell.angle_gamma   90.00
#
_symmetry.space_group_name_H-M   'P 1'
#
loop_
_entity.id
_entity.type
_entity.pdbx_description
1 polymer ?
#
loop_
_entity_poly.entity_id
_entity_poly.type
_entity_poly.pdbx_seq_one_letter_code
_entity_poly.pdbx_strand_id
1 'polypeptide(L)'
;CIRDSLQRKDVTPIEEANAYQKLIDSGRHDVQSLAVQFGKNENYIRTRLKFVSLIPEIAQLLEQDEITISVASEICRYGEDVQKDVYDKHLKEDALHHSWRGMKATEVARNIERQYTTDLERYAFDKTLCLSCPHNTNNMVLFCEGGCGNCANRTCLAEMNAAYLTEKAVRLMEERPDVPLCRENTNYNEIVVERLTAMGYEVERLNCYAKAYPEQPEAPLKEDYDTAEEYEQAQSEYEQELNDYTEECEEIRTRCEAGETILYFRVESKDIVLCYMTKVTYASNSTNQEQTLSPMEKLEKQDKRNKEIVLEKTVEDTKKQILEVDMSECKFGQDEDKMIYFFLLSSLRKEHFEAVGIGEKKPYCHLTDEEKINIIANLT
;
A
#
# COMPACT_ATOMS: atom_id res chain seq x y z
N CYS A 1 15.77 32.03 30.31
CA CYS A 1 16.71 30.89 30.11
C CYS A 1 15.90 29.57 30.09
N ILE A 2 16.25 28.60 29.22
CA ILE A 2 15.53 27.30 29.13
C ILE A 2 15.41 26.63 30.48
N ARG A 3 16.45 26.75 31.30
CA ARG A 3 16.49 26.22 32.67
C ARG A 3 15.42 26.83 33.60
N ASP A 4 15.20 28.13 33.50
CA ASP A 4 14.22 28.82 34.36
C ASP A 4 12.77 28.46 33.90
N SER A 5 12.58 28.23 32.60
CA SER A 5 11.30 27.78 32.07
C SER A 5 10.90 26.39 32.57
N LEU A 6 11.83 25.44 32.65
CA LEU A 6 11.61 24.09 33.14
C LEU A 6 11.41 23.98 34.68
N GLN A 7 11.75 25.02 35.45
CA GLN A 7 11.54 25.05 36.88
C GLN A 7 10.20 25.69 37.31
N ARG A 8 9.41 26.17 36.38
CA ARG A 8 8.06 26.66 36.66
C ARG A 8 7.11 25.50 36.99
N LYS A 9 6.13 25.77 37.88
CA LYS A 9 5.13 24.75 38.28
C LYS A 9 4.15 24.34 37.15
N ASP A 10 4.10 25.16 36.09
CA ASP A 10 3.06 25.08 35.05
C ASP A 10 3.62 24.66 33.67
N VAL A 11 4.74 23.93 33.63
CA VAL A 11 5.34 23.45 32.38
C VAL A 11 4.56 22.24 31.88
N THR A 12 4.05 22.31 30.65
CA THR A 12 3.34 21.19 30.03
C THR A 12 4.30 20.05 29.65
N PRO A 13 3.80 18.79 29.53
CA PRO A 13 4.63 17.67 29.09
C PRO A 13 5.32 17.89 27.75
N ILE A 14 4.70 18.62 26.83
CA ILE A 14 5.25 18.95 25.51
C ILE A 14 6.33 20.03 25.60
N GLU A 15 6.11 21.05 26.42
CA GLU A 15 7.16 22.07 26.67
C GLU A 15 8.40 21.45 27.31
N GLU A 16 8.23 20.54 28.29
CA GLU A 16 9.35 19.78 28.87
C GLU A 16 10.10 18.99 27.79
N ALA A 17 9.36 18.24 26.95
CA ALA A 17 9.93 17.44 25.87
C ALA A 17 10.80 18.29 24.93
N ASN A 18 10.24 19.40 24.44
CA ASN A 18 10.94 20.31 23.53
C ASN A 18 12.16 20.98 24.19
N ALA A 19 12.08 21.31 25.48
CA ALA A 19 13.18 21.90 26.21
C ALA A 19 14.30 20.89 26.44
N TYR A 20 14.00 19.64 26.80
CA TYR A 20 15.00 18.58 26.94
C TYR A 20 15.68 18.28 25.59
N GLN A 21 14.92 18.21 24.52
CA GLN A 21 15.45 17.99 23.17
C GLN A 21 16.46 19.10 22.79
N LYS A 22 16.10 20.36 22.97
CA LYS A 22 17.00 21.50 22.71
C LYS A 22 18.27 21.45 23.55
N LEU A 23 18.21 20.97 24.78
CA LEU A 23 19.40 20.83 25.64
C LEU A 23 20.31 19.71 25.15
N ILE A 24 19.74 18.58 24.68
CA ILE A 24 20.50 17.48 24.08
C ILE A 24 21.12 17.91 22.74
N ASP A 25 20.35 18.56 21.87
CA ASP A 25 20.82 19.04 20.57
C ASP A 25 21.97 20.07 20.70
N SER A 26 22.04 20.79 21.80
CA SER A 26 23.17 21.68 22.09
C SER A 26 24.50 20.96 22.31
N GLY A 27 24.47 19.61 22.43
CA GLY A 27 25.66 18.77 22.68
C GLY A 27 26.25 18.87 24.07
N ARG A 28 25.62 19.62 25.00
CA ARG A 28 26.12 19.84 26.35
C ARG A 28 25.52 18.92 27.40
N HIS A 29 24.43 18.28 27.08
CA HIS A 29 23.66 17.43 27.98
C HIS A 29 23.32 16.11 27.30
N ASP A 30 23.30 15.06 28.08
CA ASP A 30 22.73 13.76 27.77
C ASP A 30 21.56 13.45 28.72
N VAL A 31 20.88 12.35 28.52
CA VAL A 31 19.72 11.96 29.35
C VAL A 31 20.09 11.85 30.83
N GLN A 32 21.28 11.32 31.13
CA GLN A 32 21.75 11.14 32.49
C GLN A 32 22.01 12.48 33.19
N SER A 33 22.70 13.40 32.52
CA SER A 33 22.96 14.73 33.05
C SER A 33 21.70 15.55 33.28
N LEU A 34 20.69 15.41 32.36
CA LEU A 34 19.37 16.04 32.51
C LEU A 34 18.62 15.45 33.72
N ALA A 35 18.67 14.13 33.90
CA ALA A 35 18.02 13.45 35.03
C ALA A 35 18.59 13.98 36.37
N VAL A 36 19.88 14.06 36.50
CA VAL A 36 20.56 14.60 37.69
C VAL A 36 20.22 16.09 37.87
N GLN A 37 20.28 16.88 36.79
CA GLN A 37 20.09 18.35 36.85
C GLN A 37 18.68 18.74 37.29
N PHE A 38 17.65 18.00 36.81
CA PHE A 38 16.24 18.30 37.10
C PHE A 38 15.66 17.45 38.22
N GLY A 39 16.45 16.58 38.85
CA GLY A 39 16.00 15.70 39.94
C GLY A 39 14.94 14.69 39.51
N LYS A 40 15.02 14.25 38.26
CA LYS A 40 14.14 13.24 37.68
C LYS A 40 14.91 11.95 37.44
N ASN A 41 14.22 10.83 37.24
CA ASN A 41 14.86 9.61 36.77
C ASN A 41 15.04 9.64 35.25
N GLU A 42 15.95 8.85 34.70
CA GLU A 42 16.22 8.78 33.28
C GLU A 42 14.99 8.34 32.48
N ASN A 43 14.19 7.41 33.02
CA ASN A 43 12.96 6.95 32.35
C ASN A 43 11.95 8.10 32.17
N TYR A 44 11.85 8.98 33.14
CA TYR A 44 11.02 10.18 33.02
C TYR A 44 11.49 11.07 31.86
N ILE A 45 12.80 11.37 31.80
CA ILE A 45 13.39 12.19 30.74
C ILE A 45 13.17 11.51 29.36
N ARG A 46 13.45 10.21 29.27
CA ARG A 46 13.25 9.43 28.03
C ARG A 46 11.79 9.42 27.56
N THR A 47 10.84 9.29 28.48
CA THR A 47 9.41 9.35 28.18
C THR A 47 9.00 10.73 27.66
N ARG A 48 9.49 11.80 28.30
CA ARG A 48 9.23 13.17 27.81
C ARG A 48 9.81 13.41 26.43
N LEU A 49 11.06 13.02 26.18
CA LEU A 49 11.72 13.17 24.88
C LEU A 49 10.94 12.52 23.74
N LYS A 50 10.25 11.40 24.01
CA LYS A 50 9.42 10.74 22.99
C LYS A 50 8.23 11.59 22.55
N PHE A 51 7.72 12.50 23.37
CA PHE A 51 6.61 13.37 22.99
C PHE A 51 6.98 14.39 21.90
N VAL A 52 8.26 14.60 21.63
CA VAL A 52 8.72 15.37 20.47
C VAL A 52 8.27 14.73 19.15
N SER A 53 8.04 13.41 19.11
CA SER A 53 7.55 12.67 17.94
C SER A 53 6.03 12.66 17.79
N LEU A 54 5.28 13.27 18.72
CA LEU A 54 3.83 13.39 18.57
C LEU A 54 3.47 14.39 17.47
N ILE A 55 2.46 14.05 16.68
CA ILE A 55 1.88 15.02 15.75
C ILE A 55 1.22 16.17 16.53
N PRO A 56 1.17 17.38 15.96
CA PRO A 56 0.66 18.57 16.64
C PRO A 56 -0.74 18.39 17.24
N GLU A 57 -1.62 17.69 16.54
CA GLU A 57 -3.00 17.46 16.96
C GLU A 57 -3.08 16.61 18.23
N ILE A 58 -2.26 15.57 18.34
CA ILE A 58 -2.23 14.71 19.54
C ILE A 58 -1.51 15.41 20.67
N ALA A 59 -0.46 16.17 20.38
CA ALA A 59 0.22 17.01 21.37
C ALA A 59 -0.74 18.03 21.99
N GLN A 60 -1.61 18.65 21.20
CA GLN A 60 -2.64 19.56 21.66
C GLN A 60 -3.66 18.86 22.59
N LEU A 61 -4.12 17.65 22.25
CA LEU A 61 -5.03 16.88 23.12
C LEU A 61 -4.39 16.56 24.48
N LEU A 62 -3.07 16.31 24.50
CA LEU A 62 -2.34 16.09 25.74
C LEU A 62 -2.23 17.37 26.57
N GLU A 63 -2.01 18.53 25.95
CA GLU A 63 -1.95 19.82 26.62
C GLU A 63 -3.31 20.27 27.17
N GLN A 64 -4.41 19.83 26.56
CA GLN A 64 -5.79 20.10 26.99
C GLN A 64 -6.31 19.07 28.01
N ASP A 65 -5.48 18.14 28.47
CA ASP A 65 -5.86 17.04 29.37
C ASP A 65 -6.97 16.11 28.81
N GLU A 66 -7.18 16.11 27.48
CA GLU A 66 -8.17 15.25 26.83
C GLU A 66 -7.68 13.81 26.66
N ILE A 67 -6.36 13.62 26.63
CA ILE A 67 -5.70 12.33 26.74
C ILE A 67 -4.68 12.35 27.87
N THR A 68 -4.46 11.19 28.48
CA THR A 68 -3.47 11.08 29.56
C THR A 68 -2.05 10.95 29.02
N ILE A 69 -1.05 11.30 29.84
CA ILE A 69 0.36 11.08 29.56
C ILE A 69 0.66 9.63 29.17
N SER A 70 0.00 8.67 29.82
CA SER A 70 0.18 7.26 29.52
C SER A 70 -0.37 6.89 28.11
N VAL A 71 -1.50 7.44 27.72
CA VAL A 71 -2.06 7.26 26.36
C VAL A 71 -1.15 7.89 25.32
N ALA A 72 -0.68 9.13 25.56
CA ALA A 72 0.28 9.78 24.65
C ALA A 72 1.59 8.99 24.51
N SER A 73 2.05 8.36 25.62
CA SER A 73 3.25 7.50 25.62
C SER A 73 3.09 6.22 24.79
N GLU A 74 1.87 5.68 24.69
CA GLU A 74 1.62 4.55 23.80
C GLU A 74 1.55 4.99 22.34
N ILE A 75 0.89 6.10 22.04
CA ILE A 75 0.73 6.60 20.68
C ILE A 75 2.07 7.07 20.06
N CYS A 76 2.92 7.78 20.84
CA CYS A 76 4.20 8.30 20.35
C CYS A 76 5.24 7.23 19.97
N ARG A 77 4.95 5.95 20.24
CA ARG A 77 5.78 4.80 19.81
C ARG A 77 5.69 4.55 18.30
N TYR A 78 4.62 5.02 17.68
CA TYR A 78 4.31 4.77 16.27
C TYR A 78 4.66 5.97 15.40
N GLY A 79 4.87 5.72 14.10
CA GLY A 79 5.17 6.75 13.13
C GLY A 79 4.01 7.74 12.91
N GLU A 80 4.30 8.84 12.24
CA GLU A 80 3.35 9.93 11.99
C GLU A 80 2.10 9.46 11.25
N ASP A 81 2.24 8.52 10.32
CA ASP A 81 1.15 7.90 9.55
C ASP A 81 0.12 7.20 10.46
N VAL A 82 0.60 6.38 11.39
CA VAL A 82 -0.24 5.70 12.38
C VAL A 82 -0.86 6.70 13.35
N GLN A 83 -0.08 7.66 13.83
CA GLN A 83 -0.57 8.70 14.75
C GLN A 83 -1.70 9.51 14.10
N LYS A 84 -1.56 9.89 12.83
CA LYS A 84 -2.58 10.61 12.06
C LYS A 84 -3.86 9.79 11.88
N ASP A 85 -3.71 8.53 11.53
CA ASP A 85 -4.85 7.60 11.43
C ASP A 85 -5.58 7.44 12.78
N VAL A 86 -4.85 7.31 13.88
CA VAL A 86 -5.41 7.23 15.23
C VAL A 86 -6.17 8.50 15.60
N TYR A 87 -5.59 9.68 15.29
CA TYR A 87 -6.25 10.95 15.52
C TYR A 87 -7.54 11.06 14.72
N ASP A 88 -7.47 10.91 13.40
CA ASP A 88 -8.61 11.11 12.51
C ASP A 88 -9.77 10.13 12.78
N LYS A 89 -9.46 8.88 13.12
CA LYS A 89 -10.47 7.82 13.30
C LYS A 89 -11.01 7.68 14.72
N HIS A 90 -10.22 8.10 15.74
CA HIS A 90 -10.54 7.77 17.12
C HIS A 90 -10.43 8.91 18.13
N LEU A 91 -9.64 9.96 17.85
CA LEU A 91 -9.39 11.03 18.81
C LEU A 91 -10.05 12.36 18.44
N LYS A 92 -10.32 12.58 17.18
CA LYS A 92 -11.00 13.78 16.69
C LYS A 92 -12.46 13.82 17.24
N GLU A 93 -13.02 15.01 17.46
CA GLU A 93 -14.39 15.16 18.03
C GLU A 93 -15.47 14.55 17.14
N ASP A 94 -15.32 14.68 15.82
CA ASP A 94 -16.23 14.16 14.80
C ASP A 94 -15.76 12.80 14.24
N ALA A 95 -14.95 12.06 15.00
CA ALA A 95 -14.45 10.76 14.56
C ALA A 95 -15.60 9.78 14.30
N LEU A 96 -15.55 9.13 13.12
CA LEU A 96 -16.57 8.17 12.66
C LEU A 96 -16.55 6.86 13.46
N HIS A 97 -15.44 6.56 14.12
CA HIS A 97 -15.24 5.35 14.91
C HIS A 97 -15.38 5.63 16.41
N HIS A 98 -15.45 4.55 17.19
CA HIS A 98 -15.51 4.66 18.64
C HIS A 98 -14.33 5.47 19.18
N SER A 99 -14.65 6.50 19.97
CA SER A 99 -13.65 7.40 20.54
C SER A 99 -12.76 6.68 21.55
N TRP A 100 -11.46 6.92 21.49
CA TRP A 100 -10.49 6.44 22.45
C TRP A 100 -10.18 7.47 23.56
N ARG A 101 -10.82 8.65 23.51
CA ARG A 101 -10.72 9.64 24.60
C ARG A 101 -11.25 9.01 25.89
N GLY A 102 -10.49 9.11 26.96
CA GLY A 102 -10.83 8.52 28.25
C GLY A 102 -10.59 7.02 28.40
N MET A 103 -10.11 6.32 27.36
CA MET A 103 -9.69 4.93 27.47
C MET A 103 -8.42 4.77 28.30
N LYS A 104 -8.22 3.58 28.87
CA LYS A 104 -6.96 3.22 29.53
C LYS A 104 -5.84 3.05 28.49
N ALA A 105 -4.62 3.42 28.86
CA ALA A 105 -3.45 3.30 27.97
C ALA A 105 -3.25 1.86 27.44
N THR A 106 -3.49 0.84 28.27
CA THR A 106 -3.39 -0.58 27.88
C THR A 106 -4.43 -0.99 26.83
N GLU A 107 -5.61 -0.40 26.85
CA GLU A 107 -6.65 -0.63 25.84
C GLU A 107 -6.31 0.05 24.53
N VAL A 108 -5.80 1.30 24.62
CA VAL A 108 -5.33 2.05 23.44
C VAL A 108 -4.15 1.32 22.79
N ALA A 109 -3.16 0.88 23.57
CA ALA A 109 -2.03 0.10 23.06
C ALA A 109 -2.48 -1.15 22.29
N ARG A 110 -3.36 -1.97 22.90
CA ARG A 110 -3.92 -3.17 22.28
C ARG A 110 -4.70 -2.86 20.99
N ASN A 111 -5.45 -1.77 20.98
CA ASN A 111 -6.22 -1.36 19.82
C ASN A 111 -5.29 -0.91 18.67
N ILE A 112 -4.24 -0.14 18.97
CA ILE A 112 -3.24 0.26 17.97
C ILE A 112 -2.55 -0.98 17.40
N GLU A 113 -2.09 -1.88 18.26
CA GLU A 113 -1.40 -3.09 17.86
C GLU A 113 -2.26 -3.94 16.91
N ARG A 114 -3.54 -4.14 17.27
CA ARG A 114 -4.48 -4.91 16.44
C ARG A 114 -4.84 -4.24 15.10
N GLN A 115 -4.99 -2.91 15.09
CA GLN A 115 -5.54 -2.21 13.92
C GLN A 115 -4.47 -1.63 13.00
N TYR A 116 -3.29 -1.33 13.54
CA TYR A 116 -2.27 -0.55 12.84
C TYR A 116 -0.93 -1.27 12.70
N THR A 117 -0.79 -2.47 13.25
CA THR A 117 0.38 -3.30 13.02
C THR A 117 0.03 -4.56 12.24
N THR A 118 1.02 -5.14 11.61
CA THR A 118 0.85 -6.32 10.78
C THR A 118 1.82 -7.40 11.20
N ASP A 119 1.31 -8.60 11.42
CA ASP A 119 2.07 -9.79 11.73
C ASP A 119 3.05 -10.13 10.61
N LEU A 120 4.33 -10.17 10.94
CA LEU A 120 5.42 -10.46 10.00
C LEU A 120 5.45 -11.93 9.57
N GLU A 121 4.91 -12.86 10.37
CA GLU A 121 4.90 -14.28 10.03
C GLU A 121 4.07 -14.58 8.78
N ARG A 122 3.11 -13.71 8.47
CA ARG A 122 2.27 -13.85 7.29
C ARG A 122 2.96 -13.51 5.96
N TYR A 123 4.24 -13.18 5.98
CA TYR A 123 5.01 -12.77 4.81
C TYR A 123 6.22 -13.66 4.63
N ALA A 124 6.55 -14.02 3.39
CA ALA A 124 7.62 -14.94 3.06
C ALA A 124 8.98 -14.28 2.77
N PHE A 125 9.05 -12.93 2.70
CA PHE A 125 10.32 -12.25 2.48
C PHE A 125 11.30 -12.40 3.65
N ASP A 126 12.59 -12.18 3.41
CA ASP A 126 13.62 -12.24 4.45
C ASP A 126 13.42 -11.18 5.53
N LYS A 127 13.24 -11.62 6.78
CA LYS A 127 12.94 -10.79 7.95
C LYS A 127 14.17 -10.43 8.78
N THR A 128 15.37 -10.78 8.31
CA THR A 128 16.62 -10.54 9.07
C THR A 128 16.76 -9.08 9.50
N LEU A 129 16.45 -8.15 8.60
CA LEU A 129 16.47 -6.71 8.91
C LEU A 129 15.35 -6.29 9.86
N CYS A 130 14.23 -7.02 9.87
CA CYS A 130 13.09 -6.71 10.74
C CYS A 130 13.37 -7.05 12.20
N LEU A 131 14.27 -7.97 12.50
CA LEU A 131 14.60 -8.37 13.88
C LEU A 131 15.17 -7.21 14.71
N SER A 132 15.94 -6.31 14.08
CA SER A 132 16.50 -5.12 14.73
C SER A 132 15.80 -3.80 14.36
N CYS A 133 14.71 -3.88 13.58
CA CYS A 133 14.00 -2.70 13.08
C CYS A 133 13.31 -1.94 14.24
N PRO A 134 13.43 -0.60 14.31
CA PRO A 134 12.76 0.19 15.35
C PRO A 134 11.23 0.19 15.21
N HIS A 135 10.69 -0.20 14.05
CA HIS A 135 9.24 -0.34 13.79
C HIS A 135 8.70 -1.75 14.05
N ASN A 136 9.54 -2.69 14.50
CA ASN A 136 9.09 -3.96 15.01
C ASN A 136 8.58 -3.79 16.44
N THR A 137 7.36 -4.23 16.73
CA THR A 137 6.74 -4.03 18.05
C THR A 137 7.56 -4.65 19.19
N ASN A 138 8.31 -5.73 18.93
CA ASN A 138 9.27 -6.29 19.90
C ASN A 138 10.36 -5.31 20.31
N ASN A 139 10.78 -4.39 19.42
CA ASN A 139 11.83 -3.40 19.65
C ASN A 139 11.27 -2.05 20.15
N MET A 140 9.95 -1.86 20.11
CA MET A 140 9.30 -0.63 20.55
C MET A 140 9.09 -0.55 22.06
N VAL A 141 9.48 -1.56 22.81
CA VAL A 141 9.16 -1.72 24.23
C VAL A 141 9.84 -0.65 25.07
N LEU A 142 9.05 0.11 25.81
CA LEU A 142 9.52 1.07 26.82
C LEU A 142 9.76 0.44 28.19
N PHE A 143 9.01 -0.59 28.50
CA PHE A 143 9.01 -1.35 29.75
C PHE A 143 8.80 -2.83 29.40
N CYS A 144 9.57 -3.70 29.91
CA CYS A 144 9.73 -5.16 29.75
C CYS A 144 8.52 -6.08 29.37
N GLU A 145 7.42 -5.57 28.91
CA GLU A 145 6.34 -6.35 28.31
C GLU A 145 6.63 -6.45 26.82
N GLY A 146 7.02 -7.61 26.34
CA GLY A 146 7.37 -7.84 24.94
C GLY A 146 6.24 -7.45 23.99
N GLY A 147 6.56 -6.74 22.93
CA GLY A 147 5.62 -6.53 21.83
C GLY A 147 5.33 -7.85 21.10
N CYS A 148 4.36 -7.85 20.21
CA CYS A 148 3.89 -9.05 19.47
C CYS A 148 4.76 -9.43 18.25
N GLY A 149 5.82 -8.68 17.94
CA GLY A 149 6.67 -8.96 16.76
C GLY A 149 6.05 -8.55 15.44
N ASN A 150 5.07 -7.67 15.46
CA ASN A 150 4.43 -7.11 14.27
C ASN A 150 5.22 -5.91 13.71
N CYS A 151 4.98 -5.60 12.46
CA CYS A 151 5.51 -4.39 11.81
C CYS A 151 4.51 -3.24 11.92
N ALA A 152 4.98 -2.10 12.42
CA ALA A 152 4.21 -0.85 12.47
C ALA A 152 4.47 0.08 11.28
N ASN A 153 5.42 -0.23 10.40
CA ASN A 153 5.72 0.56 9.20
C ASN A 153 5.10 -0.11 7.96
N ARG A 154 3.88 0.31 7.63
CA ARG A 154 3.11 -0.25 6.50
C ARG A 154 3.77 -0.03 5.16
N THR A 155 4.38 1.14 4.94
CA THR A 155 5.04 1.48 3.68
C THR A 155 6.25 0.59 3.45
N CYS A 156 7.11 0.45 4.45
CA CYS A 156 8.27 -0.45 4.39
C CYS A 156 7.83 -1.90 4.15
N LEU A 157 6.80 -2.36 4.88
CA LEU A 157 6.28 -3.73 4.74
C LEU A 157 5.74 -3.99 3.34
N ALA A 158 4.96 -3.05 2.79
CA ALA A 158 4.43 -3.16 1.43
C ALA A 158 5.56 -3.22 0.39
N GLU A 159 6.59 -2.40 0.56
CA GLU A 159 7.76 -2.33 -0.32
C GLU A 159 8.59 -3.61 -0.29
N MET A 160 8.91 -4.12 0.90
CA MET A 160 9.66 -5.37 1.08
C MET A 160 8.90 -6.57 0.48
N ASN A 161 7.59 -6.64 0.75
CA ASN A 161 6.75 -7.68 0.19
C ASN A 161 6.66 -7.57 -1.34
N ALA A 162 6.49 -6.37 -1.88
CA ALA A 162 6.42 -6.16 -3.32
C ALA A 162 7.75 -6.51 -4.02
N ALA A 163 8.89 -6.18 -3.42
CA ALA A 163 10.20 -6.56 -3.95
C ALA A 163 10.34 -8.09 -4.01
N TYR A 164 10.05 -8.77 -2.91
CA TYR A 164 10.10 -10.23 -2.83
C TYR A 164 9.17 -10.92 -3.85
N LEU A 165 7.92 -10.47 -3.93
CA LEU A 165 6.94 -11.06 -4.86
C LEU A 165 7.30 -10.80 -6.32
N THR A 166 7.85 -9.62 -6.63
CA THR A 166 8.34 -9.33 -7.99
C THR A 166 9.48 -10.27 -8.38
N GLU A 167 10.46 -10.46 -7.49
CA GLU A 167 11.56 -11.40 -7.72
C GLU A 167 11.06 -12.85 -7.87
N LYS A 168 10.14 -13.28 -6.99
CA LYS A 168 9.50 -14.60 -7.07
C LYS A 168 8.78 -14.80 -8.39
N ALA A 169 7.99 -13.80 -8.84
CA ALA A 169 7.27 -13.88 -10.11
C ALA A 169 8.22 -13.99 -11.31
N VAL A 170 9.27 -13.19 -11.36
CA VAL A 170 10.29 -13.23 -12.42
C VAL A 170 10.94 -14.61 -12.48
N ARG A 171 11.38 -15.14 -11.34
CA ARG A 171 11.97 -16.49 -11.27
C ARG A 171 11.01 -17.57 -11.77
N LEU A 172 9.75 -17.53 -11.35
CA LEU A 172 8.74 -18.49 -11.80
C LEU A 172 8.49 -18.40 -13.31
N MET A 173 8.51 -17.19 -13.87
CA MET A 173 8.37 -16.99 -15.33
C MET A 173 9.61 -17.45 -16.11
N GLU A 174 10.80 -17.38 -15.52
CA GLU A 174 12.03 -17.93 -16.12
C GLU A 174 12.02 -19.46 -16.10
N GLU A 175 11.55 -20.07 -15.01
CA GLU A 175 11.44 -21.53 -14.86
C GLU A 175 10.35 -22.13 -15.76
N ARG A 176 9.21 -21.41 -15.89
CA ARG A 176 8.04 -21.87 -16.65
C ARG A 176 7.46 -20.74 -17.55
N PRO A 177 8.12 -20.44 -18.66
CA PRO A 177 7.69 -19.35 -19.55
C PRO A 177 6.38 -19.64 -20.31
N ASP A 178 5.92 -20.87 -20.27
CA ASP A 178 4.65 -21.35 -20.80
C ASP A 178 3.42 -21.00 -19.92
N VAL A 179 3.65 -20.64 -18.66
CA VAL A 179 2.60 -20.33 -17.70
C VAL A 179 2.46 -18.81 -17.54
N PRO A 180 1.36 -18.18 -18.00
CA PRO A 180 1.18 -16.75 -17.91
C PRO A 180 0.92 -16.28 -16.48
N LEU A 181 1.22 -15.00 -16.23
CA LEU A 181 0.85 -14.30 -14.99
C LEU A 181 -0.61 -13.84 -15.08
N CYS A 182 -1.32 -13.96 -13.96
CA CYS A 182 -2.66 -13.41 -13.85
C CYS A 182 -2.91 -12.72 -12.51
N ARG A 183 -3.97 -11.93 -12.47
CA ARG A 183 -4.56 -11.38 -11.24
C ARG A 183 -6.07 -11.48 -11.28
N GLU A 184 -6.69 -11.61 -10.13
CA GLU A 184 -8.13 -11.48 -9.97
C GLU A 184 -8.55 -10.01 -9.79
N ASN A 185 -9.85 -9.76 -9.69
CA ASN A 185 -10.39 -8.40 -9.53
C ASN A 185 -10.07 -7.79 -8.16
N THR A 186 -9.90 -8.64 -7.16
CA THR A 186 -9.65 -8.28 -5.76
C THR A 186 -8.50 -9.12 -5.21
N ASN A 187 -7.94 -8.69 -4.08
CA ASN A 187 -6.90 -9.43 -3.35
C ASN A 187 -5.61 -9.71 -4.14
N TYR A 188 -5.14 -8.73 -4.90
CA TYR A 188 -3.83 -8.78 -5.56
C TYR A 188 -2.93 -7.64 -5.07
N ASN A 189 -1.62 -7.78 -5.29
CA ASN A 189 -0.65 -6.74 -4.98
C ASN A 189 -0.48 -5.81 -6.18
N GLU A 190 -1.02 -4.60 -6.08
CA GLU A 190 -1.00 -3.60 -7.16
C GLU A 190 0.42 -3.19 -7.52
N ILE A 191 1.27 -2.94 -6.52
CA ILE A 191 2.68 -2.54 -6.72
C ILE A 191 3.45 -3.61 -7.51
N VAL A 192 3.21 -4.89 -7.21
CA VAL A 192 3.84 -6.01 -7.93
C VAL A 192 3.37 -6.05 -9.38
N VAL A 193 2.08 -5.90 -9.63
CA VAL A 193 1.52 -5.90 -10.99
C VAL A 193 2.09 -4.73 -11.81
N GLU A 194 2.19 -3.53 -11.22
CA GLU A 194 2.79 -2.36 -11.86
C GLU A 194 4.27 -2.60 -12.21
N ARG A 195 5.05 -3.16 -11.27
CA ARG A 195 6.46 -3.48 -11.48
C ARG A 195 6.67 -4.52 -12.59
N LEU A 196 5.92 -5.61 -12.55
CA LEU A 196 5.98 -6.65 -13.57
C LEU A 196 5.60 -6.11 -14.95
N THR A 197 4.56 -5.28 -15.02
CA THR A 197 4.16 -4.61 -16.27
C THR A 197 5.25 -3.65 -16.76
N ALA A 198 5.89 -2.90 -15.88
CA ALA A 198 7.01 -2.02 -16.23
C ALA A 198 8.25 -2.78 -16.72
N MET A 199 8.43 -4.03 -16.26
CA MET A 199 9.49 -4.94 -16.73
C MET A 199 9.14 -5.64 -18.07
N GLY A 200 7.92 -5.46 -18.57
CA GLY A 200 7.45 -6.04 -19.84
C GLY A 200 6.69 -7.36 -19.70
N TYR A 201 6.39 -7.81 -18.50
CA TYR A 201 5.53 -8.97 -18.28
C TYR A 201 4.06 -8.60 -18.42
N GLU A 202 3.29 -9.42 -19.12
CA GLU A 202 1.85 -9.26 -19.22
C GLU A 202 1.18 -9.97 -18.02
N VAL A 203 0.33 -9.24 -17.28
CA VAL A 203 -0.46 -9.81 -16.18
C VAL A 203 -1.93 -9.80 -16.59
N GLU A 204 -2.46 -10.97 -16.91
CA GLU A 204 -3.84 -11.12 -17.37
C GLU A 204 -4.84 -10.86 -16.23
N ARG A 205 -5.93 -10.17 -16.54
CA ARG A 205 -7.03 -9.98 -15.59
C ARG A 205 -8.06 -11.08 -15.78
N LEU A 206 -8.21 -11.94 -14.78
CA LEU A 206 -9.24 -12.98 -14.80
C LEU A 206 -10.55 -12.45 -14.20
N ASN A 207 -11.65 -12.66 -14.92
CA ASN A 207 -13.00 -12.29 -14.46
C ASN A 207 -13.71 -13.44 -13.71
N CYS A 208 -13.07 -14.59 -13.58
CA CYS A 208 -13.56 -15.77 -12.91
C CYS A 208 -12.53 -16.28 -11.91
N TYR A 209 -12.99 -17.02 -10.95
CA TYR A 209 -12.15 -17.60 -9.89
C TYR A 209 -11.32 -18.75 -10.44
N ALA A 210 -10.00 -18.63 -10.37
CA ALA A 210 -9.08 -19.70 -10.68
C ALA A 210 -8.82 -20.54 -9.41
N LYS A 211 -8.83 -21.86 -9.53
CA LYS A 211 -8.52 -22.77 -8.41
C LYS A 211 -7.01 -22.81 -8.15
N ALA A 212 -6.60 -22.80 -6.89
CA ALA A 212 -5.22 -23.05 -6.55
C ALA A 212 -4.79 -24.45 -7.04
N TYR A 213 -3.54 -24.55 -7.53
CA TYR A 213 -2.95 -25.86 -7.85
C TYR A 213 -2.69 -26.59 -6.54
N PRO A 214 -2.88 -27.92 -6.47
CA PRO A 214 -2.65 -28.69 -5.26
C PRO A 214 -1.24 -28.45 -4.71
N GLU A 215 -1.14 -28.30 -3.39
CA GLU A 215 0.14 -28.21 -2.69
C GLU A 215 0.56 -29.60 -2.22
N GLN A 216 1.86 -29.89 -2.35
CA GLN A 216 2.39 -31.15 -1.90
C GLN A 216 2.27 -31.23 -0.37
N PRO A 217 1.68 -32.30 0.19
CA PRO A 217 1.60 -32.47 1.63
C PRO A 217 3.00 -32.56 2.26
N GLU A 218 3.14 -32.01 3.46
CA GLU A 218 4.40 -32.04 4.22
C GLU A 218 4.54 -33.38 4.94
N ALA A 219 5.74 -34.00 4.85
CA ALA A 219 6.01 -35.25 5.52
C ALA A 219 6.04 -35.04 7.06
N PRO A 220 5.39 -35.88 7.83
CA PRO A 220 5.40 -35.82 9.29
C PRO A 220 6.80 -35.98 9.85
N LEU A 221 7.20 -35.12 10.79
CA LEU A 221 8.47 -35.19 11.48
C LEU A 221 8.29 -36.01 12.76
N LYS A 222 9.18 -36.98 12.98
CA LYS A 222 9.11 -37.91 14.14
C LYS A 222 9.17 -37.13 15.49
N GLU A 223 9.76 -35.96 15.49
CA GLU A 223 9.95 -35.12 16.68
C GLU A 223 8.65 -34.46 17.14
N ASP A 224 7.62 -34.41 16.28
CA ASP A 224 6.33 -33.77 16.56
C ASP A 224 5.32 -34.71 17.25
N TYR A 225 5.68 -35.99 17.45
CA TYR A 225 4.78 -37.01 17.99
C TYR A 225 5.32 -37.63 19.28
N ASP A 226 4.45 -37.77 20.28
CA ASP A 226 4.79 -38.29 21.58
C ASP A 226 4.95 -39.83 21.58
N THR A 227 4.28 -40.53 20.66
CA THR A 227 4.30 -41.98 20.56
C THR A 227 4.62 -42.49 19.16
N ALA A 228 5.19 -43.70 19.08
CA ALA A 228 5.48 -44.32 17.80
C ALA A 228 4.22 -44.67 17.00
N GLU A 229 3.13 -45.01 17.70
CA GLU A 229 1.84 -45.33 17.10
C GLU A 229 1.21 -44.12 16.42
N GLU A 230 1.27 -42.96 17.05
CA GLU A 230 0.80 -41.69 16.48
C GLU A 230 1.60 -41.30 15.22
N TYR A 231 2.91 -41.48 15.25
CA TYR A 231 3.77 -41.21 14.08
C TYR A 231 3.45 -42.16 12.91
N GLU A 232 3.26 -43.47 13.19
CA GLU A 232 2.89 -44.47 12.16
C GLU A 232 1.53 -44.16 11.55
N GLN A 233 0.57 -43.67 12.34
CA GLN A 233 -0.72 -43.25 11.84
C GLN A 233 -0.57 -42.00 10.94
N ALA A 234 0.15 -40.97 11.40
CA ALA A 234 0.42 -39.76 10.61
C ALA A 234 1.17 -40.05 9.31
N GLN A 235 2.08 -41.03 9.34
CA GLN A 235 2.78 -41.50 8.14
C GLN A 235 1.82 -42.16 7.14
N SER A 236 0.90 -42.97 7.61
CA SER A 236 -0.12 -43.59 6.77
C SER A 236 -1.09 -42.57 6.16
N GLU A 237 -1.50 -41.57 6.94
CA GLU A 237 -2.33 -40.47 6.47
C GLU A 237 -1.59 -39.63 5.40
N TYR A 238 -0.31 -39.31 5.63
CA TYR A 238 0.54 -38.64 4.66
C TYR A 238 0.68 -39.41 3.34
N GLU A 239 0.85 -40.74 3.39
CA GLU A 239 0.94 -41.58 2.18
C GLU A 239 -0.35 -41.55 1.38
N GLN A 240 -1.51 -41.47 2.03
CA GLN A 240 -2.80 -41.32 1.37
C GLN A 240 -2.93 -39.92 0.72
N GLU A 241 -2.65 -38.86 1.48
CA GLU A 241 -2.66 -37.51 0.98
C GLU A 241 -1.70 -37.28 -0.21
N LEU A 242 -0.52 -37.93 -0.16
CA LEU A 242 0.47 -37.87 -1.24
C LEU A 242 -0.03 -38.58 -2.51
N ASN A 243 -0.76 -39.71 -2.37
CA ASN A 243 -1.39 -40.36 -3.50
C ASN A 243 -2.50 -39.50 -4.10
N ASP A 244 -3.40 -38.97 -3.27
CA ASP A 244 -4.48 -38.09 -3.72
C ASP A 244 -3.93 -36.84 -4.43
N TYR A 245 -2.87 -36.22 -3.87
CA TYR A 245 -2.15 -35.12 -4.50
C TYR A 245 -1.59 -35.50 -5.87
N THR A 246 -0.98 -36.68 -5.97
CA THR A 246 -0.38 -37.14 -7.23
C THR A 246 -1.42 -37.38 -8.29
N GLU A 247 -2.56 -38.03 -7.93
CA GLU A 247 -3.68 -38.27 -8.83
C GLU A 247 -4.31 -36.96 -9.32
N GLU A 248 -4.53 -35.99 -8.42
CA GLU A 248 -5.08 -34.67 -8.78
C GLU A 248 -4.15 -33.90 -9.73
N CYS A 249 -2.84 -33.91 -9.45
CA CYS A 249 -1.83 -33.29 -10.30
C CYS A 249 -1.80 -33.92 -11.71
N GLU A 250 -1.90 -35.26 -11.80
CA GLU A 250 -1.96 -35.96 -13.09
C GLU A 250 -3.23 -35.68 -13.88
N GLU A 251 -4.37 -35.59 -13.18
CA GLU A 251 -5.64 -35.19 -13.82
C GLU A 251 -5.55 -33.78 -14.39
N ILE A 252 -5.05 -32.82 -13.59
CA ILE A 252 -4.88 -31.42 -14.06
C ILE A 252 -3.94 -31.37 -15.27
N ARG A 253 -2.81 -32.10 -15.23
CA ARG A 253 -1.85 -32.15 -16.33
C ARG A 253 -2.49 -32.70 -17.60
N THR A 254 -3.20 -33.80 -17.51
CA THR A 254 -3.90 -34.43 -18.63
C THR A 254 -4.90 -33.46 -19.26
N ARG A 255 -5.67 -32.72 -18.45
CA ARG A 255 -6.61 -31.71 -18.91
C ARG A 255 -5.92 -30.48 -19.53
N CYS A 256 -4.72 -30.13 -19.05
CA CYS A 256 -3.91 -29.09 -19.68
C CYS A 256 -3.39 -29.53 -21.05
N GLU A 257 -2.92 -30.78 -21.19
CA GLU A 257 -2.46 -31.35 -22.46
C GLU A 257 -3.61 -31.45 -23.48
N ALA A 258 -4.83 -31.77 -23.00
CA ALA A 258 -6.04 -31.75 -23.82
C ALA A 258 -6.52 -30.31 -24.20
N GLY A 259 -5.90 -29.28 -23.64
CA GLY A 259 -6.26 -27.88 -23.86
C GLY A 259 -7.57 -27.44 -23.18
N GLU A 260 -8.11 -28.25 -22.27
CA GLU A 260 -9.31 -27.95 -21.50
C GLU A 260 -9.07 -27.04 -20.30
N THR A 261 -7.83 -27.03 -19.80
CA THR A 261 -7.41 -26.28 -18.61
C THR A 261 -6.17 -25.47 -18.94
N ILE A 262 -6.05 -24.29 -18.35
CA ILE A 262 -4.88 -23.43 -18.45
C ILE A 262 -4.32 -23.20 -17.04
N LEU A 263 -2.99 -23.26 -16.92
CA LEU A 263 -2.28 -22.90 -15.71
C LEU A 263 -1.91 -21.42 -15.74
N TYR A 264 -1.91 -20.79 -14.56
CA TYR A 264 -1.52 -19.40 -14.36
C TYR A 264 -0.68 -19.26 -13.08
N PHE A 265 0.23 -18.29 -13.06
CA PHE A 265 0.80 -17.77 -11.81
C PHE A 265 -0.06 -16.57 -11.37
N ARG A 266 -0.86 -16.76 -10.33
CA ARG A 266 -1.74 -15.73 -9.79
C ARG A 266 -0.98 -14.85 -8.80
N VAL A 267 -0.94 -13.56 -9.09
CA VAL A 267 -0.36 -12.54 -8.20
C VAL A 267 -1.39 -12.23 -7.11
N GLU A 268 -1.13 -12.71 -5.90
CA GLU A 268 -1.92 -12.40 -4.71
C GLU A 268 -1.30 -11.27 -3.90
N SER A 269 -1.98 -10.84 -2.83
CA SER A 269 -1.50 -9.75 -1.97
C SER A 269 -0.20 -10.12 -1.23
N LYS A 270 0.03 -11.39 -0.93
CA LYS A 270 1.15 -11.86 -0.12
C LYS A 270 1.97 -12.99 -0.75
N ASP A 271 1.50 -13.57 -1.82
CA ASP A 271 2.18 -14.66 -2.51
C ASP A 271 1.92 -14.67 -4.02
N ILE A 272 2.70 -15.49 -4.73
CA ILE A 272 2.47 -15.86 -6.13
C ILE A 272 2.12 -17.36 -6.11
N VAL A 273 0.91 -17.67 -6.48
CA VAL A 273 0.34 -19.02 -6.38
C VAL A 273 0.11 -19.61 -7.77
N LEU A 274 0.54 -20.85 -7.98
CA LEU A 274 0.15 -21.59 -9.17
C LEU A 274 -1.35 -21.91 -9.08
N CYS A 275 -2.10 -21.63 -10.11
CA CYS A 275 -3.52 -21.90 -10.18
C CYS A 275 -3.92 -22.42 -11.57
N TYR A 276 -5.10 -22.97 -11.67
CA TYR A 276 -5.62 -23.49 -12.90
C TYR A 276 -7.08 -23.08 -13.11
N MET A 277 -7.46 -22.97 -14.38
CA MET A 277 -8.81 -22.63 -14.77
C MET A 277 -9.25 -23.48 -15.97
N THR A 278 -10.42 -24.08 -15.87
CA THR A 278 -11.03 -24.78 -16.99
C THR A 278 -11.51 -23.75 -18.04
N LYS A 279 -11.14 -23.95 -19.29
CA LYS A 279 -11.68 -23.14 -20.39
C LYS A 279 -13.17 -23.39 -20.48
N VAL A 280 -13.97 -22.42 -20.06
CA VAL A 280 -15.42 -22.47 -20.30
C VAL A 280 -15.62 -22.11 -21.76
N THR A 281 -15.82 -23.09 -22.60
CA THR A 281 -16.31 -22.89 -23.96
C THR A 281 -17.76 -22.42 -23.87
N TYR A 282 -17.96 -21.11 -23.73
CA TYR A 282 -19.26 -20.54 -24.03
C TYR A 282 -19.49 -20.73 -25.54
N ALA A 283 -20.39 -21.61 -25.91
CA ALA A 283 -20.98 -21.63 -27.23
C ALA A 283 -21.83 -20.36 -27.40
N SER A 284 -21.18 -19.22 -27.54
CA SER A 284 -21.78 -17.98 -27.99
C SER A 284 -21.40 -17.79 -29.45
N ASN A 285 -22.42 -17.77 -30.30
CA ASN A 285 -22.34 -17.33 -31.68
C ASN A 285 -21.78 -15.88 -31.75
N SER A 286 -20.48 -15.73 -31.64
CA SER A 286 -19.76 -14.56 -32.10
C SER A 286 -18.42 -15.05 -32.61
N THR A 287 -18.30 -15.02 -33.91
CA THR A 287 -17.10 -15.18 -34.71
C THR A 287 -16.01 -14.20 -34.22
N ASN A 288 -15.22 -14.61 -33.23
CA ASN A 288 -13.87 -14.16 -33.04
C ASN A 288 -13.03 -15.41 -32.79
N GLN A 289 -12.46 -15.91 -33.87
CA GLN A 289 -11.33 -16.81 -33.81
C GLN A 289 -10.19 -16.06 -33.11
N GLU A 290 -9.93 -16.41 -31.85
CA GLU A 290 -8.63 -16.15 -31.26
C GLU A 290 -7.63 -17.00 -32.03
N GLN A 291 -7.04 -16.38 -33.05
CA GLN A 291 -5.86 -16.89 -33.70
C GLN A 291 -4.77 -17.00 -32.63
N THR A 292 -4.25 -18.20 -32.43
CA THR A 292 -3.00 -18.42 -31.73
C THR A 292 -1.92 -17.61 -32.44
N LEU A 293 -1.62 -16.43 -31.91
CA LEU A 293 -0.63 -15.51 -32.48
C LEU A 293 0.70 -16.25 -32.56
N SER A 294 1.34 -16.17 -33.72
CA SER A 294 2.69 -16.70 -33.89
C SER A 294 3.68 -16.02 -32.95
N PRO A 295 4.83 -16.62 -32.62
CA PRO A 295 5.83 -15.98 -31.75
C PRO A 295 6.24 -14.58 -32.26
N MET A 296 6.17 -14.35 -33.55
CA MET A 296 6.50 -13.06 -34.17
C MET A 296 5.40 -12.01 -33.95
N GLU A 297 4.12 -12.40 -34.03
CA GLU A 297 2.99 -11.53 -33.74
C GLU A 297 2.89 -11.18 -32.23
N LYS A 298 3.31 -12.10 -31.35
CA LYS A 298 3.44 -11.82 -29.91
C LYS A 298 4.51 -10.75 -29.66
N LEU A 299 5.66 -10.84 -30.31
CA LEU A 299 6.72 -9.86 -30.22
C LEU A 299 6.31 -8.48 -30.78
N GLU A 300 5.60 -8.45 -31.91
CA GLU A 300 5.07 -7.19 -32.47
C GLU A 300 4.03 -6.54 -31.56
N LYS A 301 3.14 -7.33 -30.95
CA LYS A 301 2.15 -6.86 -29.99
C LYS A 301 2.80 -6.31 -28.72
N GLN A 302 3.87 -6.97 -28.26
CA GLN A 302 4.66 -6.53 -27.11
C GLN A 302 5.42 -5.23 -27.40
N ASP A 303 6.02 -5.10 -28.60
CA ASP A 303 6.72 -3.89 -29.02
C ASP A 303 5.75 -2.70 -29.18
N LYS A 304 4.55 -2.95 -29.72
CA LYS A 304 3.48 -1.95 -29.80
C LYS A 304 3.06 -1.46 -28.41
N ARG A 305 2.87 -2.38 -27.47
CA ARG A 305 2.48 -2.05 -26.10
C ARG A 305 3.58 -1.29 -25.34
N ASN A 306 4.85 -1.69 -25.53
CA ASN A 306 5.99 -0.96 -24.98
C ASN A 306 6.06 0.47 -25.50
N LYS A 307 5.76 0.69 -26.78
CA LYS A 307 5.68 2.04 -27.38
C LYS A 307 4.53 2.85 -26.80
N GLU A 308 3.38 2.24 -26.54
CA GLU A 308 2.24 2.88 -25.88
C GLU A 308 2.58 3.31 -24.44
N ILE A 309 3.24 2.44 -23.66
CA ILE A 309 3.68 2.75 -22.29
C ILE A 309 4.72 3.89 -22.27
N VAL A 310 5.67 3.87 -23.22
CA VAL A 310 6.65 4.96 -23.35
C VAL A 310 5.95 6.26 -23.68
N LEU A 311 4.96 6.24 -24.57
CA LEU A 311 4.18 7.41 -24.93
C LEU A 311 3.39 7.96 -23.72
N GLU A 312 2.72 7.10 -22.96
CA GLU A 312 2.00 7.49 -21.74
C GLU A 312 2.93 8.14 -20.70
N LYS A 313 4.08 7.52 -20.43
CA LYS A 313 5.09 8.10 -19.52
C LYS A 313 5.60 9.45 -20.01
N THR A 314 5.86 9.58 -21.32
CA THR A 314 6.29 10.85 -21.91
C THR A 314 5.22 11.92 -21.75
N VAL A 315 3.95 11.56 -21.93
CA VAL A 315 2.81 12.48 -21.72
C VAL A 315 2.69 12.89 -20.25
N GLU A 316 2.87 11.96 -19.30
CA GLU A 316 2.85 12.29 -17.87
C GLU A 316 4.01 13.19 -17.44
N ASP A 317 5.23 12.90 -17.92
CA ASP A 317 6.40 13.73 -17.63
C ASP A 317 6.26 15.13 -18.26
N THR A 318 5.70 15.21 -19.48
CA THR A 318 5.39 16.49 -20.13
C THR A 318 4.34 17.27 -19.35
N LYS A 319 3.29 16.60 -18.85
CA LYS A 319 2.29 17.25 -17.97
C LYS A 319 2.92 17.80 -16.69
N LYS A 320 3.81 17.06 -16.05
CA LYS A 320 4.55 17.52 -14.87
C LYS A 320 5.39 18.75 -15.19
N GLN A 321 6.15 18.71 -16.28
CA GLN A 321 6.96 19.84 -16.72
C GLN A 321 6.12 21.08 -17.03
N ILE A 322 4.95 20.90 -17.66
CA ILE A 322 4.02 22.01 -17.92
C ILE A 322 3.48 22.62 -16.62
N LEU A 323 3.17 21.78 -15.61
CA LEU A 323 2.67 22.25 -14.31
C LEU A 323 3.75 22.99 -13.49
N GLU A 324 5.03 22.70 -13.72
CA GLU A 324 6.16 23.35 -13.06
C GLU A 324 6.56 24.69 -13.73
N VAL A 325 6.05 24.99 -14.94
CA VAL A 325 6.33 26.26 -15.63
C VAL A 325 5.55 27.38 -14.96
N ASP A 326 6.25 28.42 -14.53
CA ASP A 326 5.63 29.65 -14.04
C ASP A 326 4.96 30.40 -15.20
N MET A 327 3.64 30.31 -15.24
CA MET A 327 2.79 30.94 -16.26
C MET A 327 2.32 32.34 -15.87
N SER A 328 2.78 32.88 -14.74
CA SER A 328 2.28 34.15 -14.18
C SER A 328 2.51 35.36 -15.11
N GLU A 329 3.51 35.33 -15.97
CA GLU A 329 3.82 36.38 -16.95
C GLU A 329 3.41 36.04 -18.40
N CYS A 330 2.88 34.84 -18.64
CA CYS A 330 2.50 34.37 -19.97
C CYS A 330 1.14 35.00 -20.39
N LYS A 331 1.08 35.54 -21.60
CA LYS A 331 -0.18 35.96 -22.23
C LYS A 331 -0.58 34.91 -23.25
N PHE A 332 -1.80 34.44 -23.18
CA PHE A 332 -2.35 33.55 -24.19
C PHE A 332 -2.47 34.29 -25.53
N GLY A 333 -2.03 33.62 -26.59
CA GLY A 333 -2.22 34.05 -27.97
C GLY A 333 -3.49 33.43 -28.58
N GLN A 334 -3.73 33.72 -29.85
CA GLN A 334 -4.92 33.22 -30.56
C GLN A 334 -4.93 31.69 -30.68
N ASP A 335 -3.80 31.03 -30.68
CA ASP A 335 -3.72 29.59 -30.85
C ASP A 335 -4.00 28.84 -29.54
N GLU A 336 -3.59 29.39 -28.41
CA GLU A 336 -3.93 28.90 -27.09
C GLU A 336 -5.43 29.10 -26.83
N ASP A 337 -6.00 30.22 -27.20
CA ASP A 337 -7.44 30.48 -27.12
C ASP A 337 -8.26 29.50 -27.96
N LYS A 338 -7.79 29.12 -29.14
CA LYS A 338 -8.42 28.11 -29.99
C LYS A 338 -8.38 26.74 -29.34
N MET A 339 -7.25 26.37 -28.69
CA MET A 339 -7.10 25.09 -27.97
C MET A 339 -8.07 25.04 -26.79
N ILE A 340 -8.12 26.09 -25.96
CA ILE A 340 -9.06 26.18 -24.83
C ILE A 340 -10.49 26.01 -25.30
N TYR A 341 -10.87 26.74 -26.35
CA TYR A 341 -12.21 26.64 -26.96
C TYR A 341 -12.51 25.21 -27.44
N PHE A 342 -11.56 24.57 -28.12
CA PHE A 342 -11.71 23.18 -28.59
C PHE A 342 -11.96 22.22 -27.44
N PHE A 343 -11.18 22.30 -26.35
CA PHE A 343 -11.36 21.47 -25.17
C PHE A 343 -12.70 21.72 -24.49
N LEU A 344 -13.06 22.96 -24.26
CA LEU A 344 -14.33 23.33 -23.65
C LEU A 344 -15.52 22.84 -24.47
N LEU A 345 -15.49 23.07 -25.78
CA LEU A 345 -16.57 22.65 -26.67
C LEU A 345 -16.67 21.11 -26.80
N SER A 346 -15.55 20.38 -26.75
CA SER A 346 -15.54 18.93 -26.79
C SER A 346 -16.11 18.30 -25.52
N SER A 347 -16.05 19.00 -24.39
CA SER A 347 -16.56 18.58 -23.09
C SER A 347 -18.04 18.91 -22.85
N LEU A 348 -18.60 19.85 -23.64
CA LEU A 348 -20.00 20.27 -23.52
C LEU A 348 -20.93 19.27 -24.23
N ARG A 349 -22.05 18.97 -23.56
CA ARG A 349 -23.15 18.23 -24.18
C ARG A 349 -23.98 19.17 -25.05
N LYS A 350 -24.63 18.61 -26.06
CA LYS A 350 -25.48 19.39 -27.02
C LYS A 350 -26.53 20.27 -26.33
N GLU A 351 -27.12 19.77 -25.26
CA GLU A 351 -28.12 20.44 -24.43
C GLU A 351 -27.61 21.69 -23.70
N HIS A 352 -26.29 21.83 -23.56
CA HIS A 352 -25.68 22.99 -22.89
C HIS A 352 -25.24 24.07 -23.86
N PHE A 353 -25.35 23.87 -25.17
CA PHE A 353 -24.94 24.89 -26.17
C PHE A 353 -25.77 26.16 -26.09
N GLU A 354 -27.08 26.03 -25.87
CA GLU A 354 -27.97 27.19 -25.70
C GLU A 354 -27.64 27.98 -24.43
N ALA A 355 -27.25 27.29 -23.35
CA ALA A 355 -26.89 27.95 -22.09
C ALA A 355 -25.60 28.79 -22.18
N VAL A 356 -24.68 28.41 -23.09
CA VAL A 356 -23.45 29.16 -23.39
C VAL A 356 -23.62 30.15 -24.56
N GLY A 357 -24.86 30.31 -25.08
CA GLY A 357 -25.16 31.24 -26.14
C GLY A 357 -24.72 30.82 -27.55
N ILE A 358 -24.52 29.51 -27.76
CA ILE A 358 -24.10 28.95 -29.04
C ILE A 358 -25.21 28.01 -29.55
N GLY A 359 -25.80 28.34 -30.71
CA GLY A 359 -26.81 27.48 -31.34
C GLY A 359 -26.24 26.18 -31.90
N GLU A 360 -25.02 26.21 -32.43
CA GLU A 360 -24.34 25.08 -33.05
C GLU A 360 -22.81 25.15 -32.77
N LYS A 361 -22.13 24.00 -32.83
CA LYS A 361 -20.66 23.92 -32.74
C LYS A 361 -20.04 24.72 -33.90
N LYS A 362 -19.31 25.78 -33.58
CA LYS A 362 -18.66 26.65 -34.57
C LYS A 362 -17.13 26.58 -34.41
N PRO A 363 -16.37 26.75 -35.51
CA PRO A 363 -14.93 27.01 -35.42
C PRO A 363 -14.67 28.31 -34.62
N TYR A 364 -13.58 28.36 -33.87
CA TYR A 364 -13.20 29.51 -33.03
C TYR A 364 -13.22 30.85 -33.79
N CYS A 365 -12.74 30.86 -35.04
CA CYS A 365 -12.70 32.05 -35.87
C CYS A 365 -14.07 32.60 -36.30
N HIS A 366 -15.12 31.80 -36.16
CA HIS A 366 -16.50 32.18 -36.46
C HIS A 366 -17.31 32.60 -35.23
N LEU A 367 -16.69 32.59 -34.05
CA LEU A 367 -17.31 33.08 -32.83
C LEU A 367 -17.21 34.58 -32.74
N THR A 368 -18.32 35.24 -32.36
CA THR A 368 -18.28 36.63 -31.94
C THR A 368 -17.59 36.78 -30.59
N ASP A 369 -17.10 37.98 -30.28
CA ASP A 369 -16.45 38.23 -28.98
C ASP A 369 -17.44 38.06 -27.81
N GLU A 370 -18.72 38.29 -28.03
CA GLU A 370 -19.78 38.05 -27.06
C GLU A 370 -19.99 36.58 -26.81
N GLU A 371 -19.96 35.71 -27.84
CA GLU A 371 -20.03 34.24 -27.70
C GLU A 371 -18.79 33.70 -26.97
N LYS A 372 -17.59 34.24 -27.22
CA LYS A 372 -16.35 33.84 -26.50
C LYS A 372 -16.44 34.19 -25.02
N ILE A 373 -16.91 35.39 -24.68
CA ILE A 373 -17.08 35.85 -23.30
C ILE A 373 -18.11 34.97 -22.57
N ASN A 374 -19.23 34.66 -23.21
CA ASN A 374 -20.30 33.86 -22.66
C ASN A 374 -19.83 32.41 -22.38
N ILE A 375 -19.01 31.83 -23.25
CA ILE A 375 -18.41 30.49 -23.02
C ILE A 375 -17.58 30.49 -21.74
N ILE A 376 -16.72 31.49 -21.56
CA ILE A 376 -15.87 31.61 -20.38
C ILE A 376 -16.69 31.86 -19.12
N ALA A 377 -17.68 32.80 -19.18
CA ALA A 377 -18.47 33.18 -18.01
C ALA A 377 -19.42 32.09 -17.51
N ASN A 378 -19.85 31.15 -18.35
CA ASN A 378 -20.79 30.09 -17.97
C ASN A 378 -20.10 28.75 -17.68
N LEU A 379 -18.76 28.69 -17.75
CA LEU A 379 -17.95 27.50 -17.46
C LEU A 379 -17.18 27.60 -16.12
N THR A 380 -17.23 28.73 -15.45
CA THR A 380 -16.80 28.95 -14.08
C THR A 380 -17.99 28.89 -13.15
#